data_6cc45c96be0c6f857844e20217f54e16
#
_entry.id   6cc45c96be0c6f857844e20217f54e16
#
_cell.length_a   1.000
_cell.length_b   1.000
_cell.length_c   1.000
_cell.angle_alpha   90.00
_cell.angle_beta   90.00
_cell.angle_gamma   90.00
#
_symmetry.space_group_name_H-M   'P 1'
#
loop_
_entity.id
_entity.type
_entity.pdbx_description
1 polymer ?
#
loop_
_entity_poly.entity_id
_entity_poly.type
_entity_poly.pdbx_seq_one_letter_code
_entity_poly.pdbx_strand_id
1 'polypeptide(L)'
;MSDIPLTLLSPILLGLAILPALWGRLAVVEALALGGLATAIGVAVATGGTDVVGVVMLSLVSFIGWIVVRYARVYLDGEAGQRRFMAWLSAVLALIMVLVAADDVVPLVVASIGVGLCLRNLLLFYPERIAARRAARKFAFTAHAADGALIAAALLLFLAYGTTTIADIAQAARTGSGGSLAIGAAALLAVAAVLKSAQFPLHGWLTEVMEAPTPVSALLHAGVINAGGLILIRFADVMLLAPGVLAVLVMLGGFTALFGGLVMLTQPAVKTSLAWSTVAQMGFMIMQCGLALFPLALLHIVAHSLYKAHSFLASGGAVERIAAARRPGPVAVPGVGAVAQAFLIAIALYVAIGWGFGFYHNSPQAIALGAILIFGVAYLLAQGLADKAPRPLTRRLIAASILAALGYFIMHELAFRLTATTLPAPPAPGALEWALIVLAVASFGAVAVAQAMFPRWAYHPAAAGLRVHLSNGLYANAAFDRLIDGWRTRDA
;
A
#
# COMPACT_ATOMS: atom_id res chain seq x y z
N MET A 1 -37.01 13.83 6.14
CA MET A 1 -36.02 13.48 5.09
C MET A 1 -34.69 13.42 5.83
N SER A 2 -34.14 12.23 6.02
CA SER A 2 -32.82 12.08 6.63
C SER A 2 -31.81 12.77 5.71
N ASP A 3 -31.08 13.73 6.24
CA ASP A 3 -30.06 14.45 5.50
C ASP A 3 -29.03 13.40 5.01
N ILE A 4 -28.84 13.33 3.68
CA ILE A 4 -27.82 12.47 3.11
C ILE A 4 -26.47 12.95 3.65
N PRO A 5 -25.68 12.10 4.33
CA PRO A 5 -24.37 12.50 4.81
C PRO A 5 -23.55 13.09 3.66
N LEU A 6 -22.95 14.25 3.86
CA LEU A 6 -22.16 14.94 2.82
C LEU A 6 -21.06 14.03 2.23
N THR A 7 -20.55 13.11 3.02
CA THR A 7 -19.55 12.11 2.61
C THR A 7 -20.04 11.18 1.50
N LEU A 8 -21.35 10.97 1.36
CA LEU A 8 -21.93 10.12 0.31
C LEU A 8 -22.11 10.83 -1.03
N LEU A 9 -21.92 12.15 -1.12
CA LEU A 9 -22.06 12.87 -2.40
C LEU A 9 -21.04 12.42 -3.44
N SER A 10 -19.78 12.21 -3.05
CA SER A 10 -18.72 11.76 -3.96
C SER A 10 -19.00 10.34 -4.54
N PRO A 11 -19.32 9.32 -3.72
CA PRO A 11 -19.67 8.00 -4.26
C PRO A 11 -20.96 8.01 -5.10
N ILE A 12 -21.96 8.83 -4.76
CA ILE A 12 -23.19 8.96 -5.55
C ILE A 12 -22.89 9.48 -6.95
N LEU A 13 -22.06 10.51 -7.10
CA LEU A 13 -21.68 11.06 -8.40
C LEU A 13 -21.00 10.00 -9.29
N LEU A 14 -20.12 9.17 -8.73
CA LEU A 14 -19.50 8.07 -9.48
C LEU A 14 -20.45 6.90 -9.74
N GLY A 15 -21.40 6.64 -8.85
CA GLY A 15 -22.49 5.70 -9.11
C GLY A 15 -23.37 6.18 -10.29
N LEU A 16 -23.70 7.46 -10.34
CA LEU A 16 -24.43 8.06 -11.48
C LEU A 16 -23.62 8.02 -12.79
N ALA A 17 -22.30 8.00 -12.74
CA ALA A 17 -21.43 7.93 -13.91
C ALA A 17 -21.53 6.58 -14.67
N ILE A 18 -22.09 5.53 -14.06
CA ILE A 18 -22.26 4.21 -14.70
C ILE A 18 -23.17 4.30 -15.94
N LEU A 19 -24.30 5.01 -15.85
CA LEU A 19 -25.24 5.12 -16.98
C LEU A 19 -24.65 5.89 -18.18
N PRO A 20 -24.07 7.10 -18.02
CA PRO A 20 -23.38 7.77 -19.11
C PRO A 20 -22.25 6.95 -19.72
N ALA A 21 -21.53 6.14 -18.91
CA ALA A 21 -20.48 5.24 -19.43
C ALA A 21 -21.04 4.20 -20.40
N LEU A 22 -22.16 3.54 -20.05
CA LEU A 22 -22.83 2.57 -20.90
C LEU A 22 -23.37 3.19 -22.21
N TRP A 23 -23.79 4.45 -22.16
CA TRP A 23 -24.25 5.20 -23.32
C TRP A 23 -23.12 5.84 -24.15
N GLY A 24 -21.87 5.64 -23.76
CA GLY A 24 -20.70 6.16 -24.47
C GLY A 24 -20.46 7.67 -24.25
N ARG A 25 -21.15 8.30 -23.27
CA ARG A 25 -20.96 9.72 -22.94
C ARG A 25 -19.77 9.91 -22.00
N LEU A 26 -18.57 9.51 -22.44
CA LEU A 26 -17.38 9.43 -21.57
C LEU A 26 -16.89 10.77 -21.03
N ALA A 27 -17.20 11.89 -21.72
CA ALA A 27 -16.91 13.23 -21.19
C ALA A 27 -17.76 13.54 -19.93
N VAL A 28 -19.01 13.03 -19.88
CA VAL A 28 -19.88 13.16 -18.69
C VAL A 28 -19.34 12.32 -17.54
N VAL A 29 -18.82 11.14 -17.81
CA VAL A 29 -18.16 10.28 -16.80
C VAL A 29 -16.97 11.01 -16.16
N GLU A 30 -16.11 11.62 -16.98
CA GLU A 30 -14.98 12.42 -16.48
C GLU A 30 -15.42 13.63 -15.67
N ALA A 31 -16.47 14.35 -16.12
CA ALA A 31 -17.01 15.49 -15.40
C ALA A 31 -17.61 15.07 -14.03
N LEU A 32 -18.32 13.95 -13.96
CA LEU A 32 -18.84 13.39 -12.70
C LEU A 32 -17.72 12.95 -11.75
N ALA A 33 -16.63 12.37 -12.28
CA ALA A 33 -15.47 12.03 -11.48
C ALA A 33 -14.77 13.28 -10.91
N LEU A 34 -14.65 14.35 -11.70
CA LEU A 34 -14.15 15.66 -11.23
C LEU A 34 -15.09 16.28 -10.19
N GLY A 35 -16.41 16.17 -10.40
CA GLY A 35 -17.41 16.58 -9.42
C GLY A 35 -17.26 15.82 -8.09
N GLY A 36 -16.99 14.50 -8.15
CA GLY A 36 -16.68 13.68 -6.98
C GLY A 36 -15.45 14.17 -6.22
N LEU A 37 -14.41 14.61 -6.92
CA LEU A 37 -13.23 15.22 -6.28
C LEU A 37 -13.59 16.57 -5.63
N ALA A 38 -14.34 17.42 -6.33
CA ALA A 38 -14.75 18.72 -5.79
C ALA A 38 -15.62 18.56 -4.52
N THR A 39 -16.53 17.58 -4.52
CA THR A 39 -17.34 17.27 -3.33
C THR A 39 -16.51 16.70 -2.19
N ALA A 40 -15.52 15.84 -2.45
CA ALA A 40 -14.61 15.32 -1.44
C ALA A 40 -13.80 16.42 -0.74
N ILE A 41 -13.30 17.39 -1.53
CA ILE A 41 -12.61 18.57 -0.99
C ILE A 41 -13.58 19.44 -0.20
N GLY A 42 -14.80 19.65 -0.70
CA GLY A 42 -15.86 20.38 0.01
C GLY A 42 -16.20 19.77 1.36
N VAL A 43 -16.32 18.44 1.43
CA VAL A 43 -16.51 17.69 2.69
C VAL A 43 -15.34 17.91 3.64
N ALA A 44 -14.09 17.84 3.15
CA ALA A 44 -12.90 18.07 3.96
C ALA A 44 -12.92 19.45 4.65
N VAL A 45 -13.34 20.47 3.92
CA VAL A 45 -13.47 21.84 4.43
C VAL A 45 -14.65 21.98 5.40
N ALA A 46 -15.81 21.40 5.06
CA ALA A 46 -17.05 21.55 5.83
C ALA A 46 -17.01 20.80 7.18
N THR A 47 -16.38 19.62 7.23
CA THR A 47 -16.32 18.79 8.45
C THR A 47 -15.21 19.20 9.41
N GLY A 48 -14.32 20.11 9.01
CA GLY A 48 -13.19 20.54 9.83
C GLY A 48 -12.26 19.40 10.26
N GLY A 49 -12.36 18.23 9.59
CA GLY A 49 -11.50 17.09 9.86
C GLY A 49 -11.92 16.24 11.08
N THR A 50 -13.19 16.17 11.42
CA THR A 50 -13.70 15.30 12.51
C THR A 50 -13.36 13.81 12.29
N ASP A 51 -13.42 13.33 11.04
CA ASP A 51 -12.88 12.03 10.62
C ASP A 51 -11.72 12.24 9.65
N VAL A 52 -10.54 12.51 10.17
CA VAL A 52 -9.33 12.76 9.37
C VAL A 52 -9.01 11.59 8.43
N VAL A 53 -9.17 10.35 8.90
CA VAL A 53 -8.86 9.15 8.10
C VAL A 53 -9.80 9.09 6.89
N GLY A 54 -11.10 9.21 7.10
CA GLY A 54 -12.10 9.18 6.02
C GLY A 54 -11.91 10.32 5.03
N VAL A 55 -11.72 11.55 5.52
CA VAL A 55 -11.53 12.74 4.69
C VAL A 55 -10.27 12.64 3.81
N VAL A 56 -9.14 12.25 4.39
CA VAL A 56 -7.88 12.07 3.66
C VAL A 56 -8.02 10.99 2.59
N MET A 57 -8.61 9.84 2.96
CA MET A 57 -8.79 8.73 2.03
C MET A 57 -9.81 9.04 0.93
N LEU A 58 -10.92 9.71 1.26
CA LEU A 58 -11.94 10.12 0.27
C LEU A 58 -11.34 11.09 -0.75
N SER A 59 -10.57 12.07 -0.28
CA SER A 59 -9.88 13.04 -1.16
C SER A 59 -8.86 12.37 -2.06
N LEU A 60 -8.06 11.46 -1.50
CA LEU A 60 -7.05 10.69 -2.25
C LEU A 60 -7.68 9.81 -3.33
N VAL A 61 -8.71 9.03 -2.96
CA VAL A 61 -9.40 8.13 -3.89
C VAL A 61 -10.11 8.90 -4.99
N SER A 62 -10.76 10.03 -4.65
CA SER A 62 -11.42 10.89 -5.63
C SER A 62 -10.44 11.48 -6.63
N PHE A 63 -9.28 11.94 -6.16
CA PHE A 63 -8.23 12.49 -7.01
C PHE A 63 -7.66 11.44 -7.97
N ILE A 64 -7.24 10.28 -7.43
CA ILE A 64 -6.71 9.18 -8.25
C ILE A 64 -7.79 8.67 -9.20
N GLY A 65 -9.03 8.53 -8.73
CA GLY A 65 -10.17 8.09 -9.53
C GLY A 65 -10.40 8.98 -10.73
N TRP A 66 -10.43 10.29 -10.55
CA TRP A 66 -10.55 11.25 -11.66
C TRP A 66 -9.41 11.11 -12.67
N ILE A 67 -8.15 11.02 -12.21
CA ILE A 67 -6.99 10.85 -13.10
C ILE A 67 -7.10 9.54 -13.89
N VAL A 68 -7.47 8.44 -13.23
CA VAL A 68 -7.60 7.11 -13.88
C VAL A 68 -8.74 7.10 -14.90
N VAL A 69 -9.90 7.72 -14.58
CA VAL A 69 -11.02 7.87 -15.51
C VAL A 69 -10.61 8.67 -16.75
N ARG A 70 -9.96 9.81 -16.56
CA ARG A 70 -9.45 10.65 -17.65
C ARG A 70 -8.45 9.91 -18.52
N TYR A 71 -7.50 9.21 -17.91
CA TYR A 71 -6.51 8.40 -18.62
C TYR A 71 -7.18 7.26 -19.39
N ALA A 72 -8.09 6.52 -18.75
CA ALA A 72 -8.77 5.38 -19.35
C ALA A 72 -9.60 5.78 -20.58
N ARG A 73 -10.23 6.96 -20.56
CA ARG A 73 -11.00 7.49 -21.68
C ARG A 73 -10.16 7.60 -22.96
N VAL A 74 -8.90 8.06 -22.82
CA VAL A 74 -7.98 8.23 -23.96
C VAL A 74 -7.27 6.92 -24.29
N TYR A 75 -6.84 6.17 -23.25
CA TYR A 75 -6.07 4.94 -23.42
C TYR A 75 -6.85 3.83 -24.13
N LEU A 76 -8.16 3.75 -23.91
CA LEU A 76 -9.05 2.74 -24.50
C LEU A 76 -9.86 3.28 -25.68
N ASP A 77 -9.49 4.44 -26.24
CA ASP A 77 -10.22 5.01 -27.36
C ASP A 77 -10.17 4.08 -28.58
N GLY A 78 -11.36 3.76 -29.15
CA GLY A 78 -11.51 2.80 -30.22
C GLY A 78 -11.61 1.33 -29.80
N GLU A 79 -11.40 0.98 -28.53
CA GLU A 79 -11.58 -0.40 -28.02
C GLU A 79 -13.07 -0.75 -27.88
N ALA A 80 -13.48 -1.90 -28.41
CA ALA A 80 -14.89 -2.35 -28.40
C ALA A 80 -15.48 -2.46 -26.98
N GLY A 81 -14.65 -2.79 -25.98
CA GLY A 81 -15.04 -2.93 -24.58
C GLY A 81 -15.04 -1.64 -23.77
N GLN A 82 -14.66 -0.48 -24.33
CA GLN A 82 -14.42 0.77 -23.61
C GLN A 82 -15.60 1.20 -22.72
N ARG A 83 -16.84 1.18 -23.25
CA ARG A 83 -18.04 1.60 -22.51
C ARG A 83 -18.28 0.73 -21.27
N ARG A 84 -18.19 -0.58 -21.43
CA ARG A 84 -18.34 -1.55 -20.34
C ARG A 84 -17.22 -1.39 -19.31
N PHE A 85 -15.99 -1.16 -19.77
CA PHE A 85 -14.84 -0.90 -18.91
C PHE A 85 -15.07 0.35 -18.03
N MET A 86 -15.48 1.48 -18.65
CA MET A 86 -15.73 2.73 -17.94
C MET A 86 -16.87 2.61 -16.92
N ALA A 87 -17.90 1.81 -17.22
CA ALA A 87 -18.98 1.53 -16.27
C ALA A 87 -18.46 0.74 -15.05
N TRP A 88 -17.69 -0.34 -15.25
CA TRP A 88 -17.09 -1.09 -14.15
C TRP A 88 -16.08 -0.25 -13.36
N LEU A 89 -15.30 0.59 -14.04
CA LEU A 89 -14.36 1.51 -13.40
C LEU A 89 -15.10 2.49 -12.47
N SER A 90 -16.19 3.08 -12.95
CA SER A 90 -17.03 3.99 -12.16
C SER A 90 -17.65 3.28 -10.95
N ALA A 91 -18.12 2.04 -11.13
CA ALA A 91 -18.68 1.22 -10.05
C ALA A 91 -17.64 0.90 -8.97
N VAL A 92 -16.44 0.47 -9.37
CA VAL A 92 -15.34 0.20 -8.42
C VAL A 92 -14.99 1.46 -7.64
N LEU A 93 -14.83 2.60 -8.30
CA LEU A 93 -14.50 3.86 -7.65
C LEU A 93 -15.60 4.32 -6.67
N ALA A 94 -16.88 4.22 -7.06
CA ALA A 94 -17.99 4.54 -6.18
C ALA A 94 -17.97 3.67 -4.91
N LEU A 95 -17.75 2.36 -5.06
CA LEU A 95 -17.68 1.43 -3.93
C LEU A 95 -16.46 1.65 -3.04
N ILE A 96 -15.28 1.99 -3.61
CA ILE A 96 -14.11 2.36 -2.80
C ILE A 96 -14.40 3.63 -2.01
N MET A 97 -15.09 4.61 -2.59
CA MET A 97 -15.47 5.84 -1.87
C MET A 97 -16.45 5.55 -0.74
N VAL A 98 -17.43 4.65 -0.92
CA VAL A 98 -18.30 4.19 0.18
C VAL A 98 -17.47 3.50 1.26
N LEU A 99 -16.54 2.63 0.88
CA LEU A 99 -15.67 1.90 1.82
C LEU A 99 -14.83 2.85 2.68
N VAL A 100 -14.24 3.89 2.08
CA VAL A 100 -13.37 4.83 2.82
C VAL A 100 -14.17 5.84 3.64
N ALA A 101 -15.39 6.17 3.24
CA ALA A 101 -16.28 7.10 3.93
C ALA A 101 -17.18 6.41 4.97
N ALA A 102 -17.15 5.07 5.06
CA ALA A 102 -18.03 4.33 5.98
C ALA A 102 -17.73 4.66 7.44
N ASP A 103 -18.76 5.05 8.16
CA ASP A 103 -18.78 5.24 9.62
C ASP A 103 -19.37 4.05 10.38
N ASP A 104 -19.87 3.05 9.64
CA ASP A 104 -20.46 1.82 10.13
C ASP A 104 -19.82 0.59 9.46
N VAL A 105 -19.75 -0.52 10.21
CA VAL A 105 -19.14 -1.79 9.76
C VAL A 105 -19.90 -2.40 8.57
N VAL A 106 -21.24 -2.29 8.53
CA VAL A 106 -22.07 -2.93 7.51
C VAL A 106 -21.81 -2.35 6.11
N PRO A 107 -21.92 -1.02 5.87
CA PRO A 107 -21.56 -0.45 4.56
C PRO A 107 -20.10 -0.67 4.19
N LEU A 108 -19.16 -0.70 5.16
CA LEU A 108 -17.76 -1.03 4.91
C LEU A 108 -17.61 -2.45 4.33
N VAL A 109 -18.25 -3.44 4.94
CA VAL A 109 -18.22 -4.85 4.49
C VAL A 109 -18.87 -4.98 3.11
N VAL A 110 -20.07 -4.43 2.93
CA VAL A 110 -20.81 -4.50 1.65
C VAL A 110 -20.02 -3.85 0.51
N ALA A 111 -19.46 -2.67 0.76
CA ALA A 111 -18.62 -1.98 -0.23
C ALA A 111 -17.35 -2.79 -0.56
N SER A 112 -16.72 -3.41 0.45
CA SER A 112 -15.55 -4.26 0.26
C SER A 112 -15.83 -5.44 -0.68
N ILE A 113 -16.95 -6.15 -0.47
CA ILE A 113 -17.40 -7.25 -1.33
C ILE A 113 -17.68 -6.73 -2.75
N GLY A 114 -18.41 -5.62 -2.85
CA GLY A 114 -18.74 -4.99 -4.12
C GLY A 114 -17.50 -4.60 -4.94
N VAL A 115 -16.46 -4.03 -4.29
CA VAL A 115 -15.17 -3.72 -4.92
C VAL A 115 -14.55 -4.98 -5.51
N GLY A 116 -14.52 -6.10 -4.76
CA GLY A 116 -13.98 -7.37 -5.22
C GLY A 116 -14.70 -7.89 -6.48
N LEU A 117 -16.03 -7.86 -6.47
CA LEU A 117 -16.86 -8.32 -7.59
C LEU A 117 -16.66 -7.45 -8.84
N CYS A 118 -16.68 -6.14 -8.70
CA CYS A 118 -16.51 -5.22 -9.82
C CYS A 118 -15.08 -5.25 -10.38
N LEU A 119 -14.06 -5.31 -9.52
CA LEU A 119 -12.67 -5.37 -9.94
C LEU A 119 -12.36 -6.65 -10.73
N ARG A 120 -12.93 -7.79 -10.33
CA ARG A 120 -12.81 -9.04 -11.11
C ARG A 120 -13.24 -8.85 -12.56
N ASN A 121 -14.31 -8.08 -12.82
CA ASN A 121 -14.76 -7.81 -14.18
C ASN A 121 -13.79 -6.92 -14.96
N LEU A 122 -13.11 -5.98 -14.30
CA LEU A 122 -12.04 -5.17 -14.90
C LEU A 122 -10.80 -6.01 -15.23
N LEU A 123 -10.43 -6.97 -14.36
CA LEU A 123 -9.31 -7.90 -14.61
C LEU A 123 -9.60 -8.85 -15.78
N LEU A 124 -10.87 -9.16 -16.06
CA LEU A 124 -11.33 -9.97 -17.17
C LEU A 124 -11.64 -9.14 -18.44
N PHE A 125 -11.00 -7.97 -18.61
CA PHE A 125 -11.21 -7.14 -19.81
C PHE A 125 -10.85 -7.88 -21.10
N TYR A 126 -9.77 -8.70 -21.09
CA TYR A 126 -9.38 -9.60 -22.17
C TYR A 126 -9.62 -11.06 -21.74
N PRO A 127 -10.89 -11.54 -21.79
CA PRO A 127 -11.26 -12.85 -21.23
C PRO A 127 -10.68 -14.04 -22.02
N GLU A 128 -10.25 -13.84 -23.25
CA GLU A 128 -9.58 -14.84 -24.10
C GLU A 128 -8.17 -15.17 -23.62
N ARG A 129 -7.51 -14.26 -22.89
CA ARG A 129 -6.15 -14.45 -22.38
C ARG A 129 -6.14 -15.38 -21.17
N ILE A 130 -5.43 -16.49 -21.28
CA ILE A 130 -5.30 -17.48 -20.18
C ILE A 130 -4.72 -16.84 -18.91
N ALA A 131 -3.71 -15.97 -19.07
CA ALA A 131 -3.07 -15.26 -17.94
C ALA A 131 -4.06 -14.34 -17.21
N ALA A 132 -4.93 -13.61 -17.95
CA ALA A 132 -5.96 -12.77 -17.35
C ALA A 132 -7.00 -13.59 -16.56
N ARG A 133 -7.44 -14.74 -17.09
CA ARG A 133 -8.35 -15.64 -16.38
C ARG A 133 -7.73 -16.22 -15.12
N ARG A 134 -6.44 -16.58 -15.15
CA ARG A 134 -5.71 -17.10 -13.99
C ARG A 134 -5.58 -16.02 -12.91
N ALA A 135 -5.14 -14.82 -13.27
CA ALA A 135 -5.04 -13.69 -12.36
C ALA A 135 -6.39 -13.35 -11.70
N ALA A 136 -7.47 -13.28 -12.49
CA ALA A 136 -8.81 -13.01 -11.97
C ALA A 136 -9.33 -14.09 -11.02
N ARG A 137 -8.99 -15.38 -11.25
CA ARG A 137 -9.33 -16.49 -10.32
C ARG A 137 -8.58 -16.38 -8.99
N LYS A 138 -7.27 -16.15 -9.03
CA LYS A 138 -6.45 -15.95 -7.82
C LYS A 138 -6.96 -14.76 -7.02
N PHE A 139 -7.22 -13.65 -7.70
CA PHE A 139 -7.81 -12.48 -7.08
C PHE A 139 -9.15 -12.81 -6.40
N ALA A 140 -10.08 -13.48 -7.12
CA ALA A 140 -11.38 -13.84 -6.58
C ALA A 140 -11.26 -14.74 -5.34
N PHE A 141 -10.36 -15.73 -5.36
CA PHE A 141 -10.13 -16.60 -4.21
C PHE A 141 -9.67 -15.80 -2.98
N THR A 142 -8.65 -14.96 -3.12
CA THR A 142 -8.14 -14.16 -2.01
C THR A 142 -9.15 -13.09 -1.55
N ALA A 143 -9.90 -12.48 -2.48
CA ALA A 143 -10.92 -11.51 -2.15
C ALA A 143 -12.07 -12.15 -1.35
N HIS A 144 -12.60 -13.29 -1.79
CA HIS A 144 -13.68 -13.96 -1.05
C HIS A 144 -13.22 -14.50 0.32
N ALA A 145 -11.99 -15.00 0.43
CA ALA A 145 -11.43 -15.41 1.73
C ALA A 145 -11.30 -14.19 2.67
N ALA A 146 -10.84 -13.06 2.15
CA ALA A 146 -10.74 -11.80 2.91
C ALA A 146 -12.13 -11.28 3.32
N ASP A 147 -13.10 -11.34 2.42
CA ASP A 147 -14.48 -10.92 2.70
C ASP A 147 -15.13 -11.81 3.76
N GLY A 148 -14.91 -13.13 3.71
CA GLY A 148 -15.35 -14.05 4.74
C GLY A 148 -14.75 -13.73 6.12
N ALA A 149 -13.46 -13.44 6.18
CA ALA A 149 -12.80 -13.02 7.42
C ALA A 149 -13.37 -11.67 7.93
N LEU A 150 -13.64 -10.72 7.02
CA LEU A 150 -14.20 -9.42 7.36
C LEU A 150 -15.64 -9.52 7.87
N ILE A 151 -16.48 -10.38 7.27
CA ILE A 151 -17.84 -10.67 7.74
C ILE A 151 -17.80 -11.30 9.15
N ALA A 152 -16.94 -12.27 9.36
CA ALA A 152 -16.78 -12.90 10.68
C ALA A 152 -16.25 -11.90 11.73
N ALA A 153 -15.32 -11.03 11.36
CA ALA A 153 -14.85 -9.94 12.23
C ALA A 153 -15.99 -9.00 12.60
N ALA A 154 -16.81 -8.58 11.63
CA ALA A 154 -17.97 -7.72 11.85
C ALA A 154 -18.97 -8.34 12.82
N LEU A 155 -19.24 -9.64 12.69
CA LEU A 155 -20.09 -10.38 13.61
C LEU A 155 -19.52 -10.40 15.05
N LEU A 156 -18.20 -10.68 15.18
CA LEU A 156 -17.57 -10.68 16.50
C LEU A 156 -17.54 -9.28 17.13
N LEU A 157 -17.34 -8.22 16.35
CA LEU A 157 -17.43 -6.83 16.82
C LEU A 157 -18.85 -6.52 17.33
N PHE A 158 -19.86 -6.89 16.56
CA PHE A 158 -21.26 -6.69 17.00
C PHE A 158 -21.58 -7.47 18.28
N LEU A 159 -21.14 -8.72 18.39
CA LEU A 159 -21.33 -9.52 19.60
C LEU A 159 -20.56 -8.98 20.81
N ALA A 160 -19.39 -8.37 20.58
CA ALA A 160 -18.56 -7.81 21.64
C ALA A 160 -19.07 -6.46 22.17
N TYR A 161 -19.63 -5.64 21.28
CA TYR A 161 -19.91 -4.23 21.59
C TYR A 161 -21.40 -3.83 21.47
N GLY A 162 -22.25 -4.68 20.85
CA GLY A 162 -23.68 -4.40 20.66
C GLY A 162 -23.99 -3.28 19.66
N THR A 163 -23.00 -2.83 18.88
CA THR A 163 -23.12 -1.74 17.89
C THR A 163 -22.33 -2.08 16.63
N THR A 164 -22.72 -1.45 15.50
CA THR A 164 -21.99 -1.53 14.24
C THR A 164 -21.29 -0.19 13.89
N THR A 165 -21.54 0.86 14.67
CA THR A 165 -20.91 2.18 14.48
C THR A 165 -19.43 2.12 14.85
N ILE A 166 -18.54 2.46 13.92
CA ILE A 166 -17.08 2.34 14.10
C ILE A 166 -16.58 3.22 15.25
N ALA A 167 -17.14 4.43 15.40
CA ALA A 167 -16.75 5.34 16.48
C ALA A 167 -17.11 4.78 17.87
N ASP A 168 -18.29 4.17 18.02
CA ASP A 168 -18.73 3.56 19.28
C ASP A 168 -17.87 2.33 19.64
N ILE A 169 -17.54 1.50 18.62
CA ILE A 169 -16.63 0.35 18.78
C ILE A 169 -15.26 0.84 19.24
N ALA A 170 -14.70 1.88 18.61
CA ALA A 170 -13.41 2.46 18.98
C ALA A 170 -13.44 2.99 20.42
N GLN A 171 -14.49 3.73 20.80
CA GLN A 171 -14.66 4.26 22.12
C GLN A 171 -14.73 3.14 23.18
N ALA A 172 -15.50 2.09 22.92
CA ALA A 172 -15.63 0.93 23.81
C ALA A 172 -14.29 0.15 23.90
N ALA A 173 -13.56 -0.01 22.80
CA ALA A 173 -12.26 -0.65 22.80
C ALA A 173 -11.23 0.10 23.65
N ARG A 174 -11.24 1.43 23.65
CA ARG A 174 -10.35 2.28 24.50
C ARG A 174 -10.56 2.04 25.99
N THR A 175 -11.74 1.63 26.42
CA THR A 175 -12.01 1.26 27.82
C THR A 175 -11.61 -0.17 28.17
N GLY A 176 -11.01 -0.91 27.22
CA GLY A 176 -10.59 -2.30 27.40
C GLY A 176 -11.76 -3.31 27.40
N SER A 177 -12.94 -2.90 26.93
CA SER A 177 -14.12 -3.77 26.82
C SER A 177 -14.02 -4.71 25.60
N GLY A 178 -14.90 -5.75 25.55
CA GLY A 178 -15.02 -6.69 24.43
C GLY A 178 -14.33 -8.05 24.64
N GLY A 179 -13.36 -8.17 25.55
CA GLY A 179 -12.75 -9.44 25.97
C GLY A 179 -12.21 -10.29 24.81
N SER A 180 -12.41 -11.60 24.88
CA SER A 180 -11.92 -12.54 23.85
C SER A 180 -12.56 -12.37 22.48
N LEU A 181 -13.81 -11.86 22.41
CA LEU A 181 -14.49 -11.60 21.14
C LEU A 181 -13.79 -10.47 20.37
N ALA A 182 -13.38 -9.39 21.07
CA ALA A 182 -12.63 -8.29 20.46
C ALA A 182 -11.25 -8.74 19.95
N ILE A 183 -10.55 -9.60 20.72
CA ILE A 183 -9.27 -10.18 20.29
C ILE A 183 -9.47 -11.07 19.05
N GLY A 184 -10.54 -11.89 19.03
CA GLY A 184 -10.90 -12.68 17.86
C GLY A 184 -11.23 -11.84 16.64
N ALA A 185 -11.95 -10.71 16.84
CA ALA A 185 -12.24 -9.75 15.78
C ALA A 185 -10.95 -9.11 15.24
N ALA A 186 -10.03 -8.69 16.12
CA ALA A 186 -8.72 -8.14 15.71
C ALA A 186 -7.92 -9.16 14.86
N ALA A 187 -7.92 -10.43 15.23
CA ALA A 187 -7.26 -11.47 14.45
C ALA A 187 -7.87 -11.64 13.06
N LEU A 188 -9.21 -11.63 12.94
CA LEU A 188 -9.90 -11.74 11.65
C LEU A 188 -9.74 -10.48 10.79
N LEU A 189 -9.73 -9.29 11.40
CA LEU A 189 -9.38 -8.04 10.70
C LEU A 189 -7.96 -8.10 10.14
N ALA A 190 -7.00 -8.62 10.93
CA ALA A 190 -5.62 -8.82 10.47
C ALA A 190 -5.55 -9.81 9.29
N VAL A 191 -6.28 -10.93 9.34
CA VAL A 191 -6.37 -11.89 8.23
C VAL A 191 -6.95 -11.21 6.98
N ALA A 192 -8.06 -10.47 7.11
CA ALA A 192 -8.65 -9.73 5.99
C ALA A 192 -7.67 -8.71 5.40
N ALA A 193 -6.96 -7.97 6.24
CA ALA A 193 -5.97 -6.98 5.82
C ALA A 193 -4.80 -7.61 5.06
N VAL A 194 -4.26 -8.72 5.55
CA VAL A 194 -3.17 -9.48 4.92
C VAL A 194 -3.57 -9.97 3.53
N LEU A 195 -4.77 -10.56 3.41
CA LEU A 195 -5.28 -11.06 2.13
C LEU A 195 -5.55 -9.93 1.12
N LYS A 196 -6.09 -8.80 1.57
CA LYS A 196 -6.36 -7.64 0.72
C LYS A 196 -5.10 -6.87 0.32
N SER A 197 -4.00 -7.02 1.06
CA SER A 197 -2.73 -6.29 0.82
C SER A 197 -1.63 -7.15 0.18
N ALA A 198 -1.99 -8.24 -0.47
CA ALA A 198 -1.07 -9.10 -1.23
C ALA A 198 0.20 -9.49 -0.45
N GLN A 199 0.05 -9.96 0.80
CA GLN A 199 1.17 -10.40 1.62
C GLN A 199 1.67 -11.79 1.20
N PHE A 200 2.96 -12.06 1.43
CA PHE A 200 3.50 -13.41 1.27
C PHE A 200 2.74 -14.41 2.16
N PRO A 201 2.42 -15.63 1.70
CA PRO A 201 2.73 -16.23 0.39
C PRO A 201 1.65 -16.00 -0.69
N LEU A 202 0.56 -15.28 -0.39
CA LEU A 202 -0.62 -15.14 -1.26
C LEU A 202 -0.57 -13.87 -2.14
N HIS A 203 0.63 -13.32 -2.39
CA HIS A 203 0.83 -12.11 -3.21
C HIS A 203 0.64 -12.33 -4.72
N GLY A 204 0.59 -13.58 -5.17
CA GLY A 204 0.63 -13.94 -6.60
C GLY A 204 -0.50 -13.34 -7.44
N TRP A 205 -1.68 -13.12 -6.84
CA TRP A 205 -2.77 -12.46 -7.54
C TRP A 205 -2.41 -11.03 -8.00
N LEU A 206 -1.58 -10.31 -7.23
CA LEU A 206 -1.18 -8.95 -7.56
C LEU A 206 -0.11 -8.91 -8.67
N THR A 207 0.84 -9.83 -8.65
CA THR A 207 1.95 -9.84 -9.62
C THR A 207 1.53 -10.35 -10.99
N GLU A 208 0.42 -11.06 -11.10
CA GLU A 208 -0.12 -11.59 -12.37
C GLU A 208 -1.14 -10.67 -13.06
N VAL A 209 -1.67 -9.64 -12.40
CA VAL A 209 -2.66 -8.72 -13.02
C VAL A 209 -2.07 -7.77 -14.06
N MET A 210 -0.82 -7.95 -14.46
CA MET A 210 -0.15 -7.10 -15.46
C MET A 210 -0.74 -7.22 -16.87
N GLU A 211 -1.54 -8.25 -17.13
CA GLU A 211 -2.31 -8.43 -18.37
C GLU A 211 -3.51 -7.50 -18.51
N ALA A 212 -3.98 -6.93 -17.41
CA ALA A 212 -5.06 -5.95 -17.41
C ALA A 212 -4.59 -4.61 -18.05
N PRO A 213 -5.54 -3.82 -18.62
CA PRO A 213 -5.23 -2.48 -19.10
C PRO A 213 -4.54 -1.61 -18.04
N THR A 214 -3.62 -0.75 -18.48
CA THR A 214 -2.83 0.12 -17.57
C THR A 214 -3.67 0.91 -16.56
N PRO A 215 -4.86 1.46 -16.91
CA PRO A 215 -5.73 2.11 -15.93
C PRO A 215 -6.15 1.21 -14.76
N VAL A 216 -6.40 -0.10 -15.02
CA VAL A 216 -6.72 -1.08 -13.97
C VAL A 216 -5.51 -1.29 -13.05
N SER A 217 -4.31 -1.44 -13.63
CA SER A 217 -3.09 -1.57 -12.84
C SER A 217 -2.87 -0.34 -11.96
N ALA A 218 -3.07 0.86 -12.50
CA ALA A 218 -2.96 2.10 -11.71
C ALA A 218 -3.97 2.14 -10.56
N LEU A 219 -5.25 1.85 -10.83
CA LEU A 219 -6.29 1.83 -9.80
C LEU A 219 -6.01 0.77 -8.72
N LEU A 220 -5.61 -0.42 -9.14
CA LEU A 220 -5.36 -1.54 -8.24
C LEU A 220 -4.18 -1.24 -7.31
N HIS A 221 -3.05 -0.82 -7.87
CA HIS A 221 -1.83 -0.59 -7.11
C HIS A 221 -1.82 0.73 -6.31
N ALA A 222 -2.60 1.73 -6.72
CA ALA A 222 -2.69 3.01 -6.02
C ALA A 222 -3.96 3.16 -5.15
N GLY A 223 -4.96 2.31 -5.34
CA GLY A 223 -6.25 2.40 -4.65
C GLY A 223 -6.59 1.13 -3.87
N VAL A 224 -7.04 0.09 -4.58
CA VAL A 224 -7.66 -1.10 -3.98
C VAL A 224 -6.76 -1.83 -2.99
N ILE A 225 -5.46 -1.94 -3.28
CA ILE A 225 -4.48 -2.67 -2.46
C ILE A 225 -4.33 -2.09 -1.05
N ASN A 226 -4.67 -0.81 -0.86
CA ASN A 226 -4.56 -0.12 0.42
C ASN A 226 -5.71 -0.47 1.38
N ALA A 227 -6.75 -1.18 0.91
CA ALA A 227 -7.92 -1.51 1.73
C ALA A 227 -7.55 -2.27 3.01
N GLY A 228 -6.53 -3.15 2.97
CA GLY A 228 -6.07 -3.85 4.17
C GLY A 228 -5.50 -2.90 5.23
N GLY A 229 -4.64 -1.96 4.84
CA GLY A 229 -4.12 -0.94 5.75
C GLY A 229 -5.22 -0.04 6.29
N LEU A 230 -6.17 0.36 5.44
CA LEU A 230 -7.30 1.17 5.86
C LEU A 230 -8.16 0.45 6.92
N ILE A 231 -8.43 -0.85 6.74
CA ILE A 231 -9.16 -1.66 7.73
C ILE A 231 -8.43 -1.62 9.08
N LEU A 232 -7.12 -1.88 9.11
CA LEU A 232 -6.35 -1.86 10.36
C LEU A 232 -6.33 -0.47 11.00
N ILE A 233 -6.27 0.61 10.22
CA ILE A 233 -6.30 1.99 10.71
C ILE A 233 -7.69 2.35 11.26
N ARG A 234 -8.77 1.95 10.59
CA ARG A 234 -10.14 2.21 11.05
C ARG A 234 -10.47 1.51 12.36
N PHE A 235 -9.90 0.33 12.59
CA PHE A 235 -10.08 -0.45 13.81
C PHE A 235 -8.84 -0.42 14.71
N ALA A 236 -8.05 0.66 14.67
CA ALA A 236 -6.79 0.80 15.41
C ALA A 236 -6.96 0.51 16.91
N ASP A 237 -8.01 1.04 17.56
CA ASP A 237 -8.28 0.83 18.98
C ASP A 237 -8.58 -0.65 19.30
N VAL A 238 -9.27 -1.37 18.43
CA VAL A 238 -9.51 -2.82 18.54
C VAL A 238 -8.21 -3.60 18.35
N MET A 239 -7.38 -3.20 17.39
CA MET A 239 -6.08 -3.84 17.14
C MET A 239 -5.14 -3.74 18.34
N LEU A 240 -5.17 -2.64 19.09
CA LEU A 240 -4.37 -2.47 20.31
C LEU A 240 -4.72 -3.43 21.44
N LEU A 241 -5.92 -4.00 21.45
CA LEU A 241 -6.34 -5.04 22.41
C LEU A 241 -5.65 -6.40 22.16
N ALA A 242 -4.99 -6.58 21.02
CA ALA A 242 -4.40 -7.86 20.59
C ALA A 242 -2.90 -7.73 20.22
N PRO A 243 -2.00 -7.50 21.21
CA PRO A 243 -0.57 -7.31 20.94
C PRO A 243 0.08 -8.50 20.22
N GLY A 244 -0.38 -9.73 20.47
CA GLY A 244 0.08 -10.91 19.73
C GLY A 244 -0.27 -10.87 18.25
N VAL A 245 -1.44 -10.33 17.87
CA VAL A 245 -1.83 -10.12 16.48
C VAL A 245 -0.96 -9.04 15.82
N LEU A 246 -0.71 -7.93 16.54
CA LEU A 246 0.19 -6.88 16.08
C LEU A 246 1.60 -7.42 15.84
N ALA A 247 2.12 -8.29 16.73
CA ALA A 247 3.41 -8.95 16.56
C ALA A 247 3.48 -9.80 15.27
N VAL A 248 2.43 -10.55 14.96
CA VAL A 248 2.32 -11.31 13.71
C VAL A 248 2.34 -10.39 12.50
N LEU A 249 1.64 -9.24 12.56
CA LEU A 249 1.65 -8.25 11.48
C LEU A 249 3.04 -7.64 11.28
N VAL A 250 3.81 -7.38 12.35
CA VAL A 250 5.21 -6.92 12.23
C VAL A 250 6.06 -7.94 11.50
N MET A 251 5.98 -9.21 11.91
CA MET A 251 6.78 -10.30 11.32
C MET A 251 6.41 -10.54 9.86
N LEU A 252 5.13 -10.72 9.56
CA LEU A 252 4.65 -11.02 8.21
C LEU A 252 4.87 -9.83 7.28
N GLY A 253 4.54 -8.62 7.73
CA GLY A 253 4.72 -7.39 6.97
C GLY A 253 6.19 -7.09 6.71
N GLY A 254 7.04 -7.18 7.74
CA GLY A 254 8.48 -6.99 7.64
C GLY A 254 9.13 -7.98 6.68
N PHE A 255 8.81 -9.27 6.81
CA PHE A 255 9.27 -10.31 5.87
C PHE A 255 8.83 -10.01 4.43
N THR A 256 7.54 -9.70 4.22
CA THR A 256 7.00 -9.38 2.89
C THR A 256 7.67 -8.16 2.29
N ALA A 257 7.96 -7.13 3.10
CA ALA A 257 8.66 -5.91 2.66
C ALA A 257 10.07 -6.22 2.15
N LEU A 258 10.86 -6.94 2.93
CA LEU A 258 12.23 -7.32 2.57
C LEU A 258 12.25 -8.27 1.37
N PHE A 259 11.42 -9.29 1.40
CA PHE A 259 11.30 -10.28 0.32
C PHE A 259 10.88 -9.62 -0.99
N GLY A 260 9.78 -8.85 -0.98
CA GLY A 260 9.28 -8.13 -2.16
C GLY A 260 10.31 -7.15 -2.73
N GLY A 261 11.02 -6.44 -1.85
CA GLY A 261 12.10 -5.53 -2.24
C GLY A 261 13.27 -6.24 -2.93
N LEU A 262 13.68 -7.39 -2.43
CA LEU A 262 14.75 -8.21 -3.05
C LEU A 262 14.31 -8.82 -4.37
N VAL A 263 13.09 -9.35 -4.45
CA VAL A 263 12.55 -9.91 -5.70
C VAL A 263 12.40 -8.82 -6.77
N MET A 264 11.95 -7.63 -6.41
CA MET A 264 11.83 -6.48 -7.32
C MET A 264 13.13 -6.22 -8.11
N LEU A 265 14.28 -6.34 -7.46
CA LEU A 265 15.60 -6.11 -8.06
C LEU A 265 15.98 -7.16 -9.11
N THR A 266 15.32 -8.31 -9.12
CA THR A 266 15.59 -9.41 -10.07
C THR A 266 14.67 -9.37 -11.30
N GLN A 267 13.65 -8.51 -11.31
CA GLN A 267 12.61 -8.50 -12.36
C GLN A 267 13.03 -7.64 -13.56
N PRO A 268 13.04 -8.22 -14.78
CA PRO A 268 13.47 -7.49 -15.98
C PRO A 268 12.39 -6.55 -16.53
N ALA A 269 11.11 -6.85 -16.33
CA ALA A 269 10.00 -6.08 -16.87
C ALA A 269 9.58 -4.96 -15.91
N VAL A 270 9.40 -3.75 -16.43
CA VAL A 270 9.07 -2.54 -15.64
C VAL A 270 7.77 -2.74 -14.83
N LYS A 271 6.70 -3.21 -15.45
CA LYS A 271 5.42 -3.43 -14.76
C LYS A 271 5.53 -4.50 -13.68
N THR A 272 6.25 -5.60 -13.93
CA THR A 272 6.46 -6.65 -12.94
C THR A 272 7.29 -6.15 -11.75
N SER A 273 8.35 -5.39 -12.02
CA SER A 273 9.14 -4.73 -10.98
C SER A 273 8.29 -3.77 -10.15
N LEU A 274 7.40 -2.97 -10.79
CA LEU A 274 6.46 -2.10 -10.08
C LEU A 274 5.45 -2.88 -9.23
N ALA A 275 4.99 -4.04 -9.68
CA ALA A 275 4.11 -4.91 -8.89
C ALA A 275 4.81 -5.46 -7.65
N TRP A 276 6.02 -5.97 -7.78
CA TRP A 276 6.83 -6.42 -6.64
C TRP A 276 7.18 -5.28 -5.67
N SER A 277 7.45 -4.09 -6.20
CA SER A 277 7.59 -2.89 -5.38
C SER A 277 6.31 -2.59 -4.60
N THR A 278 5.12 -2.88 -5.15
CA THR A 278 3.86 -2.74 -4.40
C THR A 278 3.76 -3.79 -3.30
N VAL A 279 4.10 -5.07 -3.57
CA VAL A 279 4.15 -6.12 -2.54
C VAL A 279 5.05 -5.69 -1.37
N ALA A 280 6.26 -5.19 -1.67
CA ALA A 280 7.19 -4.69 -0.66
C ALA A 280 6.60 -3.54 0.18
N GLN A 281 6.00 -2.55 -0.48
CA GLN A 281 5.42 -1.38 0.19
C GLN A 281 4.18 -1.74 1.03
N MET A 282 3.35 -2.67 0.55
CA MET A 282 2.24 -3.18 1.36
C MET A 282 2.72 -3.98 2.57
N GLY A 283 3.80 -4.76 2.43
CA GLY A 283 4.47 -5.39 3.57
C GLY A 283 4.91 -4.37 4.61
N PHE A 284 5.55 -3.29 4.16
CA PHE A 284 6.00 -2.21 5.04
C PHE A 284 4.83 -1.49 5.73
N MET A 285 3.73 -1.25 5.01
CA MET A 285 2.50 -0.68 5.58
C MET A 285 1.88 -1.60 6.66
N ILE A 286 1.80 -2.90 6.42
CA ILE A 286 1.30 -3.88 7.40
C ILE A 286 2.21 -3.92 8.64
N MET A 287 3.53 -3.87 8.45
CA MET A 287 4.50 -3.75 9.55
C MET A 287 4.28 -2.45 10.36
N GLN A 288 4.03 -1.32 9.71
CA GLN A 288 3.71 -0.05 10.39
C GLN A 288 2.45 -0.18 11.26
N CYS A 289 1.39 -0.82 10.74
CA CYS A 289 0.19 -1.11 11.53
C CYS A 289 0.50 -2.05 12.71
N GLY A 290 1.34 -3.07 12.50
CA GLY A 290 1.79 -3.99 13.54
C GLY A 290 2.63 -3.30 14.64
N LEU A 291 3.39 -2.27 14.30
CA LEU A 291 4.09 -1.41 15.25
C LEU A 291 3.18 -0.37 15.94
N ALA A 292 1.87 -0.42 15.70
CA ALA A 292 0.88 0.56 16.15
C ALA A 292 1.14 1.99 15.65
N LEU A 293 1.85 2.16 14.54
CA LEU A 293 2.16 3.45 13.91
C LEU A 293 1.09 3.80 12.85
N PHE A 294 -0.18 3.79 13.24
CA PHE A 294 -1.32 4.02 12.35
C PHE A 294 -1.27 5.38 11.62
N PRO A 295 -0.83 6.50 12.24
CA PRO A 295 -0.64 7.76 11.53
C PRO A 295 0.36 7.66 10.38
N LEU A 296 1.46 6.93 10.57
CA LEU A 296 2.49 6.74 9.54
C LEU A 296 2.06 5.73 8.48
N ALA A 297 1.23 4.74 8.84
CA ALA A 297 0.60 3.86 7.86
C ALA A 297 -0.37 4.63 6.94
N LEU A 298 -1.15 5.57 7.47
CA LEU A 298 -2.01 6.45 6.67
C LEU A 298 -1.18 7.35 5.73
N LEU A 299 -0.11 7.97 6.24
CA LEU A 299 0.83 8.75 5.43
C LEU A 299 1.45 7.89 4.32
N HIS A 300 1.83 6.65 4.64
CA HIS A 300 2.35 5.69 3.67
C HIS A 300 1.33 5.42 2.56
N ILE A 301 0.05 5.18 2.90
CA ILE A 301 -1.01 4.98 1.91
C ILE A 301 -1.08 6.17 0.95
N VAL A 302 -1.07 7.40 1.46
CA VAL A 302 -1.14 8.62 0.63
C VAL A 302 0.06 8.72 -0.32
N ALA A 303 1.27 8.66 0.22
CA ALA A 303 2.50 8.78 -0.57
C ALA A 303 2.64 7.65 -1.60
N HIS A 304 2.38 6.41 -1.17
CA HIS A 304 2.41 5.22 -2.03
C HIS A 304 1.41 5.34 -3.19
N SER A 305 0.17 5.74 -2.90
CA SER A 305 -0.89 5.85 -3.90
C SER A 305 -0.56 6.85 -4.99
N LEU A 306 -0.09 8.04 -4.62
CA LEU A 306 0.32 9.08 -5.57
C LEU A 306 1.50 8.62 -6.44
N TYR A 307 2.52 8.04 -5.81
CA TYR A 307 3.69 7.51 -6.51
C TYR A 307 3.32 6.38 -7.47
N LYS A 308 2.49 5.42 -7.04
CA LYS A 308 2.11 4.26 -7.86
C LYS A 308 1.18 4.64 -9.00
N ALA A 309 0.20 5.52 -8.77
CA ALA A 309 -0.63 6.04 -9.85
C ALA A 309 0.25 6.66 -10.95
N HIS A 310 1.17 7.56 -10.58
CA HIS A 310 2.10 8.16 -11.52
C HIS A 310 2.96 7.11 -12.25
N SER A 311 3.58 6.18 -11.51
CA SER A 311 4.51 5.20 -12.06
C SER A 311 3.85 4.25 -13.06
N PHE A 312 2.64 3.75 -12.75
CA PHE A 312 1.90 2.88 -13.66
C PHE A 312 1.39 3.62 -14.89
N LEU A 313 0.78 4.79 -14.73
CA LEU A 313 0.28 5.57 -15.86
C LEU A 313 1.41 6.04 -16.78
N ALA A 314 2.59 6.32 -16.23
CA ALA A 314 3.78 6.69 -16.98
C ALA A 314 4.53 5.50 -17.60
N SER A 315 4.19 4.25 -17.27
CA SER A 315 4.94 3.07 -17.73
C SER A 315 4.84 2.82 -19.22
N GLY A 316 3.79 3.29 -19.89
CA GLY A 316 3.60 3.13 -21.33
C GLY A 316 4.72 3.77 -22.17
N GLY A 317 5.26 4.94 -21.75
CA GLY A 317 6.38 5.62 -22.41
C GLY A 317 7.78 5.23 -21.87
N ALA A 318 7.87 4.22 -20.99
CA ALA A 318 9.15 3.87 -20.35
C ALA A 318 10.16 3.30 -21.35
N VAL A 319 9.72 2.52 -22.33
CA VAL A 319 10.58 1.92 -23.37
C VAL A 319 11.24 3.01 -24.22
N GLU A 320 10.46 3.99 -24.68
CA GLU A 320 10.98 5.12 -25.47
C GLU A 320 11.95 5.97 -24.67
N ARG A 321 11.65 6.24 -23.39
CA ARG A 321 12.53 7.01 -22.50
C ARG A 321 13.83 6.27 -22.22
N ILE A 322 13.79 4.95 -21.98
CA ILE A 322 14.99 4.14 -21.77
C ILE A 322 15.82 4.07 -23.06
N ALA A 323 15.18 3.92 -24.22
CA ALA A 323 15.86 3.90 -25.51
C ALA A 323 16.52 5.26 -25.83
N ALA A 324 15.86 6.37 -25.46
CA ALA A 324 16.39 7.74 -25.63
C ALA A 324 17.46 8.10 -24.59
N ALA A 325 17.47 7.44 -23.42
CA ALA A 325 18.47 7.70 -22.39
C ALA A 325 19.83 7.17 -22.85
N ARG A 326 20.85 8.05 -22.84
CA ARG A 326 22.24 7.61 -23.02
C ARG A 326 22.55 6.60 -21.93
N ARG A 327 23.14 5.45 -22.32
CA ARG A 327 23.60 4.44 -21.35
C ARG A 327 24.51 5.15 -20.32
N PRO A 328 24.20 5.07 -19.03
CA PRO A 328 25.08 5.62 -18.01
C PRO A 328 26.45 4.96 -18.16
N GLY A 329 27.51 5.72 -17.98
CA GLY A 329 28.89 5.19 -17.91
C GLY A 329 29.01 4.16 -16.77
N PRO A 330 30.15 3.49 -16.62
CA PRO A 330 30.34 2.48 -15.57
C PRO A 330 30.00 3.08 -14.21
N VAL A 331 29.05 2.45 -13.50
CA VAL A 331 28.63 2.86 -12.16
C VAL A 331 29.81 2.65 -11.22
N ALA A 332 30.23 3.69 -10.51
CA ALA A 332 31.25 3.57 -9.48
C ALA A 332 30.75 2.63 -8.37
N VAL A 333 31.52 1.59 -8.05
CA VAL A 333 31.20 0.65 -6.97
C VAL A 333 31.73 1.20 -5.66
N PRO A 334 30.85 1.50 -4.65
CA PRO A 334 31.34 2.02 -3.37
C PRO A 334 32.20 1.00 -2.64
N GLY A 335 33.31 1.47 -2.05
CA GLY A 335 34.15 0.70 -1.16
C GLY A 335 33.45 0.46 0.18
N VAL A 336 33.93 -0.54 0.97
CA VAL A 336 33.41 -0.82 2.33
C VAL A 336 33.46 0.46 3.19
N GLY A 337 34.57 1.21 3.12
CA GLY A 337 34.74 2.47 3.83
C GLY A 337 33.72 3.52 3.41
N ALA A 338 33.45 3.67 2.12
CA ALA A 338 32.43 4.60 1.61
C ALA A 338 31.02 4.22 2.08
N VAL A 339 30.69 2.94 2.11
CA VAL A 339 29.40 2.43 2.64
C VAL A 339 29.30 2.75 4.14
N ALA A 340 30.31 2.40 4.93
CA ALA A 340 30.32 2.68 6.38
C ALA A 340 30.20 4.19 6.65
N GLN A 341 30.95 5.03 5.94
CA GLN A 341 30.89 6.47 6.05
C GLN A 341 29.49 7.01 5.66
N ALA A 342 28.88 6.49 4.61
CA ALA A 342 27.53 6.87 4.19
C ALA A 342 26.48 6.56 5.27
N PHE A 343 26.56 5.39 5.91
CA PHE A 343 25.67 5.04 7.02
C PHE A 343 25.88 5.94 8.22
N LEU A 344 27.12 6.25 8.60
CA LEU A 344 27.43 7.18 9.71
C LEU A 344 26.88 8.58 9.41
N ILE A 345 27.10 9.10 8.20
CA ILE A 345 26.59 10.41 7.79
C ILE A 345 25.05 10.41 7.79
N ALA A 346 24.41 9.36 7.28
CA ALA A 346 22.95 9.26 7.28
C ALA A 346 22.38 9.24 8.69
N ILE A 347 22.99 8.50 9.61
CA ILE A 347 22.59 8.47 11.03
C ILE A 347 22.80 9.85 11.66
N ALA A 348 23.95 10.49 11.45
CA ALA A 348 24.22 11.82 11.96
C ALA A 348 23.22 12.85 11.44
N LEU A 349 22.88 12.79 10.15
CA LEU A 349 21.87 13.64 9.52
C LEU A 349 20.48 13.41 10.13
N TYR A 350 20.08 12.14 10.33
CA TYR A 350 18.83 11.78 10.97
C TYR A 350 18.74 12.34 12.39
N VAL A 351 19.79 12.16 13.21
CA VAL A 351 19.84 12.66 14.58
C VAL A 351 19.82 14.18 14.59
N ALA A 352 20.63 14.85 13.76
CA ALA A 352 20.74 16.32 13.75
C ALA A 352 19.42 16.98 13.32
N ILE A 353 18.80 16.52 12.25
CA ILE A 353 17.51 17.06 11.79
C ILE A 353 16.41 16.69 12.79
N GLY A 354 16.35 15.42 13.19
CA GLY A 354 15.35 14.93 14.14
C GLY A 354 15.38 15.66 15.48
N TRP A 355 16.56 16.04 15.95
CA TRP A 355 16.71 16.84 17.18
C TRP A 355 15.95 18.18 17.06
N GLY A 356 16.05 18.84 15.92
CA GLY A 356 15.31 20.07 15.64
C GLY A 356 13.79 19.89 15.62
N PHE A 357 13.32 18.67 15.32
CA PHE A 357 11.89 18.28 15.34
C PHE A 357 11.47 17.63 16.67
N GLY A 358 12.34 17.54 17.67
CA GLY A 358 12.00 16.93 18.96
C GLY A 358 11.78 15.42 18.90
N PHE A 359 12.46 14.69 17.96
CA PHE A 359 12.25 13.25 17.73
C PHE A 359 12.46 12.38 18.98
N TYR A 360 13.19 12.86 19.96
CA TYR A 360 13.43 12.19 21.25
C TYR A 360 12.17 12.09 22.12
N HIS A 361 11.12 12.82 21.79
CA HIS A 361 9.78 12.67 22.39
C HIS A 361 8.92 11.61 21.69
N ASN A 362 9.37 11.13 20.51
CA ASN A 362 8.63 10.13 19.76
C ASN A 362 8.72 8.75 20.42
N SER A 363 7.74 7.88 20.12
CA SER A 363 7.78 6.49 20.57
C SER A 363 8.98 5.74 19.99
N PRO A 364 9.53 4.74 20.71
CA PRO A 364 10.62 3.90 20.18
C PRO A 364 10.31 3.28 18.82
N GLN A 365 9.04 2.90 18.57
CA GLN A 365 8.57 2.37 17.30
C GLN A 365 8.73 3.39 16.16
N ALA A 366 8.39 4.65 16.41
CA ALA A 366 8.51 5.72 15.41
C ALA A 366 9.98 6.07 15.14
N ILE A 367 10.83 6.08 16.17
CA ILE A 367 12.28 6.27 16.01
C ILE A 367 12.89 5.15 15.17
N ALA A 368 12.50 3.89 15.45
CA ALA A 368 12.97 2.72 14.70
C ALA A 368 12.54 2.78 13.21
N LEU A 369 11.30 3.18 12.95
CA LEU A 369 10.81 3.35 11.58
C LEU A 369 11.60 4.41 10.82
N GLY A 370 11.91 5.54 11.47
CA GLY A 370 12.78 6.58 10.93
C GLY A 370 14.19 6.05 10.62
N ALA A 371 14.76 5.24 11.53
CA ALA A 371 16.05 4.59 11.30
C ALA A 371 16.02 3.66 10.06
N ILE A 372 14.94 2.91 9.86
CA ILE A 372 14.77 2.07 8.65
C ILE A 372 14.74 2.93 7.39
N LEU A 373 14.00 4.03 7.39
CA LEU A 373 13.91 4.93 6.23
C LEU A 373 15.25 5.61 5.93
N ILE A 374 16.04 5.95 6.94
CA ILE A 374 17.35 6.58 6.74
C ILE A 374 18.36 5.61 6.10
N PHE A 375 18.16 4.28 6.17
CA PHE A 375 18.99 3.34 5.43
C PHE A 375 18.86 3.51 3.92
N GLY A 376 17.69 3.93 3.42
CA GLY A 376 17.51 4.33 2.02
C GLY A 376 18.35 5.56 1.67
N VAL A 377 18.43 6.54 2.57
CA VAL A 377 19.29 7.73 2.42
C VAL A 377 20.78 7.33 2.44
N ALA A 378 21.17 6.42 3.33
CA ALA A 378 22.54 5.90 3.39
C ALA A 378 22.95 5.24 2.07
N TYR A 379 22.05 4.47 1.43
CA TYR A 379 22.28 3.90 0.11
C TYR A 379 22.56 4.96 -0.96
N LEU A 380 21.77 6.05 -1.00
CA LEU A 380 22.00 7.17 -1.92
C LEU A 380 23.35 7.84 -1.68
N LEU A 381 23.69 8.09 -0.41
CA LEU A 381 24.97 8.67 -0.02
C LEU A 381 26.15 7.78 -0.40
N ALA A 382 26.03 6.45 -0.23
CA ALA A 382 27.08 5.51 -0.62
C ALA A 382 27.41 5.58 -2.12
N GLN A 383 26.40 5.77 -2.98
CA GLN A 383 26.59 5.98 -4.41
C GLN A 383 27.33 7.30 -4.70
N GLY A 384 27.05 8.34 -3.95
CA GLY A 384 27.69 9.66 -4.10
C GLY A 384 29.10 9.75 -3.53
N LEU A 385 29.45 8.87 -2.56
CA LEU A 385 30.76 8.84 -1.91
C LEU A 385 31.74 7.80 -2.54
N ALA A 386 31.29 7.09 -3.60
CA ALA A 386 32.18 6.19 -4.30
C ALA A 386 33.38 6.94 -4.93
N ASP A 387 34.58 6.37 -4.86
CA ASP A 387 35.87 7.02 -5.23
C ASP A 387 35.89 7.67 -6.63
N LYS A 388 35.09 7.13 -7.55
CA LYS A 388 34.97 7.65 -8.94
C LYS A 388 33.72 8.46 -9.20
N ALA A 389 32.95 8.82 -8.16
CA ALA A 389 31.73 9.61 -8.33
C ALA A 389 32.05 11.07 -8.73
N PRO A 390 31.44 11.59 -9.81
CA PRO A 390 31.64 13.00 -10.19
C PRO A 390 31.11 13.94 -9.07
N ARG A 391 31.88 14.98 -8.72
CA ARG A 391 31.51 15.98 -7.71
C ARG A 391 30.07 16.53 -7.85
N PRO A 392 29.55 16.83 -9.08
CA PRO A 392 28.18 17.29 -9.24
C PRO A 392 27.16 16.24 -8.81
N LEU A 393 27.41 14.92 -9.02
CA LEU A 393 26.56 13.83 -8.57
C LEU A 393 26.54 13.76 -7.05
N THR A 394 27.71 13.78 -6.40
CA THR A 394 27.84 13.78 -4.94
C THR A 394 27.05 14.92 -4.30
N ARG A 395 27.18 16.15 -4.81
CA ARG A 395 26.43 17.31 -4.31
C ARG A 395 24.92 17.13 -4.45
N ARG A 396 24.43 16.63 -5.60
CA ARG A 396 23.00 16.35 -5.83
C ARG A 396 22.47 15.28 -4.87
N LEU A 397 23.24 14.21 -4.64
CA LEU A 397 22.82 13.13 -3.73
C LEU A 397 22.81 13.59 -2.28
N ILE A 398 23.78 14.40 -1.83
CA ILE A 398 23.74 15.02 -0.50
C ILE A 398 22.52 15.93 -0.35
N ALA A 399 22.27 16.81 -1.31
CA ALA A 399 21.09 17.69 -1.27
C ALA A 399 19.78 16.87 -1.24
N ALA A 400 19.65 15.84 -2.07
CA ALA A 400 18.50 14.94 -2.07
C ALA A 400 18.33 14.20 -0.73
N SER A 401 19.43 13.78 -0.11
CA SER A 401 19.43 13.12 1.21
C SER A 401 18.92 14.05 2.33
N ILE A 402 19.37 15.30 2.33
CA ILE A 402 18.91 16.32 3.28
C ILE A 402 17.42 16.61 3.06
N LEU A 403 17.00 16.82 1.81
CA LEU A 403 15.58 17.07 1.48
C LEU A 403 14.69 15.88 1.86
N ALA A 404 15.16 14.65 1.62
CA ALA A 404 14.41 13.45 2.00
C ALA A 404 14.26 13.34 3.51
N ALA A 405 15.31 13.60 4.29
CA ALA A 405 15.26 13.57 5.74
C ALA A 405 14.36 14.68 6.30
N LEU A 406 14.46 15.91 5.80
CA LEU A 406 13.57 17.02 6.18
C LEU A 406 12.11 16.71 5.84
N GLY A 407 11.86 16.22 4.61
CA GLY A 407 10.53 15.84 4.16
C GLY A 407 9.93 14.74 5.05
N TYR A 408 10.72 13.75 5.45
CA TYR A 408 10.28 12.71 6.39
C TYR A 408 9.81 13.32 7.72
N PHE A 409 10.62 14.16 8.37
CA PHE A 409 10.24 14.71 9.67
C PHE A 409 9.05 15.66 9.58
N ILE A 410 8.96 16.49 8.54
CA ILE A 410 7.79 17.35 8.29
C ILE A 410 6.53 16.52 8.14
N MET A 411 6.56 15.49 7.28
CA MET A 411 5.40 14.64 7.03
C MET A 411 5.04 13.78 8.24
N HIS A 412 6.03 13.30 8.99
CA HIS A 412 5.85 12.59 10.24
C HIS A 412 5.06 13.46 11.25
N GLU A 413 5.56 14.65 11.52
CA GLU A 413 4.92 15.58 12.45
C GLU A 413 3.51 15.96 12.00
N LEU A 414 3.33 16.22 10.71
CA LEU A 414 2.03 16.52 10.13
C LEU A 414 1.06 15.36 10.32
N ALA A 415 1.48 14.11 10.07
CA ALA A 415 0.64 12.93 10.22
C ALA A 415 0.17 12.77 11.66
N PHE A 416 1.08 12.86 12.64
CA PHE A 416 0.73 12.75 14.05
C PHE A 416 -0.19 13.88 14.52
N ARG A 417 0.09 15.12 14.14
CA ARG A 417 -0.76 16.27 14.51
C ARG A 417 -2.16 16.17 13.94
N LEU A 418 -2.27 15.83 12.66
CA LEU A 418 -3.58 15.72 11.98
C LEU A 418 -4.44 14.59 12.56
N THR A 419 -3.82 13.49 12.98
CA THR A 419 -4.56 12.32 13.46
C THR A 419 -4.64 12.19 14.99
N ALA A 420 -4.09 13.15 15.72
CA ALA A 420 -4.00 13.09 17.19
C ALA A 420 -5.34 12.91 17.92
N THR A 421 -6.43 13.39 17.33
CA THR A 421 -7.79 13.27 17.89
C THR A 421 -8.51 12.00 17.47
N THR A 422 -8.06 11.34 16.37
CA THR A 422 -8.79 10.23 15.73
C THR A 422 -8.10 8.89 15.91
N LEU A 423 -6.77 8.85 15.93
CA LEU A 423 -6.00 7.62 16.03
C LEU A 423 -5.31 7.49 17.40
N PRO A 424 -5.21 6.28 17.95
CA PRO A 424 -4.53 6.05 19.20
C PRO A 424 -3.01 6.26 19.05
N ALA A 425 -2.39 6.74 20.13
CA ALA A 425 -0.94 6.78 20.23
C ALA A 425 -0.36 5.36 20.35
N PRO A 426 0.85 5.11 19.83
CA PRO A 426 1.51 3.82 20.01
C PRO A 426 1.79 3.58 21.50
N PRO A 427 1.47 2.37 22.02
CA PRO A 427 1.72 2.04 23.42
C PRO A 427 3.22 1.94 23.71
N ALA A 428 3.59 2.07 24.98
CA ALA A 428 4.96 1.82 25.41
C ALA A 428 5.33 0.35 25.13
N PRO A 429 6.48 0.09 24.48
CA PRO A 429 6.85 -1.26 24.08
C PRO A 429 7.23 -2.13 25.29
N GLY A 430 6.65 -3.33 25.38
CA GLY A 430 7.08 -4.40 26.27
C GLY A 430 8.26 -5.19 25.69
N ALA A 431 8.62 -6.29 26.33
CA ALA A 431 9.78 -7.10 25.91
C ALA A 431 9.63 -7.67 24.48
N LEU A 432 8.43 -8.12 24.11
CA LEU A 432 8.14 -8.65 22.77
C LEU A 432 8.28 -7.54 21.71
N GLU A 433 7.66 -6.39 21.95
CA GLU A 433 7.68 -5.26 21.03
C GLU A 433 9.12 -4.73 20.85
N TRP A 434 9.92 -4.67 21.91
CA TRP A 434 11.34 -4.34 21.81
C TRP A 434 12.11 -5.34 20.96
N ALA A 435 11.89 -6.64 21.15
CA ALA A 435 12.54 -7.65 20.31
C ALA A 435 12.17 -7.49 18.83
N LEU A 436 10.89 -7.20 18.52
CA LEU A 436 10.41 -6.96 17.17
C LEU A 436 10.98 -5.68 16.54
N ILE A 437 11.09 -4.60 17.34
CA ILE A 437 11.71 -3.34 16.90
C ILE A 437 13.17 -3.58 16.53
N VAL A 438 13.94 -4.25 17.39
CA VAL A 438 15.35 -4.55 17.15
C VAL A 438 15.49 -5.47 15.92
N LEU A 439 14.65 -6.50 15.81
CA LEU A 439 14.66 -7.41 14.65
C LEU A 439 14.35 -6.66 13.34
N ALA A 440 13.37 -5.76 13.34
CA ALA A 440 13.05 -4.96 12.17
C ALA A 440 14.22 -4.07 11.75
N VAL A 441 14.76 -3.27 12.67
CA VAL A 441 15.91 -2.40 12.37
C VAL A 441 17.13 -3.19 11.90
N ALA A 442 17.46 -4.29 12.58
CA ALA A 442 18.60 -5.13 12.22
C ALA A 442 18.44 -5.79 10.83
N SER A 443 17.26 -6.34 10.52
CA SER A 443 17.02 -7.01 9.24
C SER A 443 16.98 -6.03 8.07
N PHE A 444 16.31 -4.87 8.21
CA PHE A 444 16.33 -3.84 7.17
C PHE A 444 17.72 -3.23 7.00
N GLY A 445 18.46 -3.00 8.09
CA GLY A 445 19.84 -2.54 8.07
C GLY A 445 20.77 -3.53 7.36
N ALA A 446 20.68 -4.83 7.69
CA ALA A 446 21.45 -5.88 7.03
C ALA A 446 21.18 -5.93 5.52
N VAL A 447 19.91 -5.86 5.10
CA VAL A 447 19.54 -5.83 3.69
C VAL A 447 20.05 -4.56 3.00
N ALA A 448 19.97 -3.39 3.65
CA ALA A 448 20.49 -2.14 3.10
C ALA A 448 22.02 -2.19 2.87
N VAL A 449 22.77 -2.74 3.83
CA VAL A 449 24.23 -2.96 3.67
C VAL A 449 24.51 -3.96 2.55
N ALA A 450 23.81 -5.10 2.54
CA ALA A 450 23.97 -6.10 1.48
C ALA A 450 23.68 -5.50 0.09
N GLN A 451 22.65 -4.70 -0.04
CA GLN A 451 22.29 -4.02 -1.28
C GLN A 451 23.33 -2.98 -1.70
N ALA A 452 23.85 -2.18 -0.77
CA ALA A 452 24.91 -1.20 -1.06
C ALA A 452 26.22 -1.90 -1.53
N MET A 453 26.48 -3.09 -1.03
CA MET A 453 27.65 -3.91 -1.38
C MET A 453 27.38 -4.92 -2.52
N PHE A 454 26.18 -4.92 -3.10
CA PHE A 454 25.76 -5.89 -4.12
C PHE A 454 26.79 -6.12 -5.23
N PRO A 455 27.44 -5.12 -5.83
CA PRO A 455 28.42 -5.34 -6.90
C PRO A 455 29.63 -6.21 -6.49
N ARG A 456 29.92 -6.32 -5.17
CA ARG A 456 31.05 -7.12 -4.66
C ARG A 456 30.75 -8.60 -4.52
N TRP A 457 29.49 -8.95 -4.27
CA TRP A 457 29.08 -10.35 -4.05
C TRP A 457 28.14 -10.88 -5.14
N ALA A 458 27.70 -10.04 -6.08
CA ALA A 458 26.77 -10.44 -7.15
C ALA A 458 27.26 -11.59 -8.03
N TYR A 459 28.57 -11.72 -8.19
CA TYR A 459 29.22 -12.76 -9.02
C TYR A 459 29.62 -14.01 -8.20
N HIS A 460 29.38 -14.03 -6.90
CA HIS A 460 29.64 -15.21 -6.08
C HIS A 460 28.69 -16.35 -6.46
N PRO A 461 29.11 -17.63 -6.55
CA PRO A 461 28.25 -18.77 -6.92
C PRO A 461 26.99 -18.89 -6.06
N ALA A 462 27.08 -18.64 -4.75
CA ALA A 462 25.93 -18.64 -3.85
C ALA A 462 24.91 -17.53 -4.21
N ALA A 463 25.37 -16.38 -4.72
CA ALA A 463 24.50 -15.32 -5.17
C ALA A 463 23.70 -15.70 -6.44
N ALA A 464 24.31 -16.49 -7.33
CA ALA A 464 23.62 -17.01 -8.50
C ALA A 464 22.44 -17.92 -8.12
N GLY A 465 22.65 -18.86 -7.18
CA GLY A 465 21.57 -19.71 -6.64
C GLY A 465 20.48 -18.91 -5.95
N LEU A 466 20.84 -17.99 -5.07
CA LEU A 466 19.87 -17.09 -4.41
C LEU A 466 19.07 -16.26 -5.41
N ARG A 467 19.72 -15.74 -6.46
CA ARG A 467 19.06 -14.97 -7.52
C ARG A 467 17.99 -15.79 -8.24
N VAL A 468 18.26 -17.10 -8.53
CA VAL A 468 17.28 -17.99 -9.15
C VAL A 468 16.05 -18.14 -8.26
N HIS A 469 16.22 -18.39 -6.96
CA HIS A 469 15.11 -18.52 -6.03
C HIS A 469 14.32 -17.21 -5.87
N LEU A 470 15.01 -16.08 -5.74
CA LEU A 470 14.37 -14.76 -5.64
C LEU A 470 13.63 -14.41 -6.93
N SER A 471 14.23 -14.58 -8.12
CA SER A 471 13.56 -14.25 -9.39
C SER A 471 12.27 -15.04 -9.61
N ASN A 472 12.17 -16.24 -9.01
CA ASN A 472 10.98 -17.08 -9.02
C ASN A 472 10.07 -16.87 -7.79
N GLY A 473 10.28 -15.81 -7.00
CA GLY A 473 9.45 -15.49 -5.84
C GLY A 473 9.38 -16.62 -4.81
N LEU A 474 10.50 -17.35 -4.57
CA LEU A 474 10.57 -18.56 -3.74
C LEU A 474 9.52 -19.61 -4.12
N TYR A 475 9.06 -19.60 -5.36
CA TYR A 475 8.04 -20.50 -5.91
C TYR A 475 6.67 -20.46 -5.22
N ALA A 476 6.43 -19.48 -4.36
CA ALA A 476 5.18 -19.35 -3.61
C ALA A 476 3.96 -19.25 -4.55
N ASN A 477 4.11 -18.51 -5.66
CA ASN A 477 3.05 -18.39 -6.66
C ASN A 477 2.77 -19.72 -7.38
N ALA A 478 3.78 -20.51 -7.67
CA ALA A 478 3.61 -21.85 -8.28
C ALA A 478 2.90 -22.82 -7.30
N ALA A 479 3.20 -22.73 -6.00
CA ALA A 479 2.48 -23.50 -4.98
C ALA A 479 1.00 -23.07 -4.90
N PHE A 480 0.73 -21.77 -4.98
CA PHE A 480 -0.62 -21.23 -4.99
C PHE A 480 -1.40 -21.65 -6.25
N ASP A 481 -0.76 -21.70 -7.43
CA ASP A 481 -1.36 -22.24 -8.66
C ASP A 481 -1.81 -23.69 -8.48
N ARG A 482 -0.94 -24.54 -7.94
CA ARG A 482 -1.27 -25.95 -7.69
C ARG A 482 -2.44 -26.12 -6.73
N LEU A 483 -2.55 -25.27 -5.73
CA LEU A 483 -3.65 -25.29 -4.78
C LEU A 483 -4.99 -24.97 -5.47
N ILE A 484 -5.02 -23.96 -6.33
CA ILE A 484 -6.25 -23.54 -7.02
C ILE A 484 -6.62 -24.47 -8.16
N ASP A 485 -5.66 -24.95 -8.97
CA ASP A 485 -5.91 -25.82 -10.10
C ASP A 485 -6.13 -27.29 -9.68
N GLY A 486 -5.54 -27.75 -8.58
CA GLY A 486 -5.73 -29.10 -8.03
C GLY A 486 -7.17 -29.41 -7.60
N TRP A 487 -8.00 -28.40 -7.40
CA TRP A 487 -9.44 -28.59 -7.12
C TRP A 487 -10.27 -28.81 -8.39
N ARG A 488 -9.73 -28.54 -9.58
CA ARG A 488 -10.43 -28.69 -10.87
C ARG A 488 -10.16 -30.02 -11.59
N THR A 489 -9.10 -30.72 -11.30
CA THR A 489 -8.74 -31.99 -11.96
C THR A 489 -9.62 -33.18 -11.51
N ARG A 490 -10.61 -32.96 -10.63
CA ARG A 490 -11.59 -33.99 -10.23
C ARG A 490 -12.89 -33.96 -11.01
N ASP A 491 -13.12 -32.96 -11.88
CA ASP A 491 -14.36 -32.78 -12.62
C ASP A 491 -14.15 -32.71 -14.15
N ALA A 492 -13.04 -33.26 -14.67
CA ALA A 492 -12.78 -33.40 -16.10
C ALA A 492 -12.67 -34.87 -16.50
#